data_6b4b50b41b4a83d2535c64b50b1316b4
#
_entry.id   6b4b50b41b4a83d2535c64b50b1316b4
#
_cell.length_a   1.000
_cell.length_b   1.000
_cell.length_c   1.000
_cell.angle_alpha   90.00
_cell.angle_beta   90.00
_cell.angle_gamma   90.00
#
_symmetry.space_group_name_H-M   'P 1'
#
loop_
_entity.id
_entity.type
_entity.pdbx_description
1 polymer ?
#
loop_
_entity_poly.entity_id
_entity_poly.type
_entity_poly.pdbx_seq_one_letter_code
_entity_poly.pdbx_strand_id
1 'polypeptide(L)'
;MPSSDEIAGRVLYNHFYAIERHIDLDLDRYKLNKINYFDKKIKINTNADLQRIKKLVWNSWSTEIALKYSQLQDKDKFCCILQWSFPKAYYSVYLLTHAFYLSLNEQSNDHTKIIRIFGEKIKQKNYPKCISFYIDNTYPRFNKFNLNEIIHQRKAIDSVRKNSIIEADSQILILLKTTRKKFAEILKNNKQKDKKNAIKTKKGTIKTKLNNLDWSAIYKKIPITTILSFLYKFRIKSNYEDIKSILNINLPNEDSSEFHRDICFIVDYMNFIHEAYLIKSIGIKNYEDILNTFPKPKLIKETAKDRFEKFIKPLFNSNNKKITPNITP
;
A
#
# COMPACT_ATOMS: atom_id res chain seq x y z
N MET A 1 28.38 18.52 -0.76
CA MET A 1 27.20 18.05 -1.50
C MET A 1 26.78 16.71 -0.90
N PRO A 2 25.50 16.41 -0.76
CA PRO A 2 25.05 15.11 -0.25
C PRO A 2 25.52 13.99 -1.18
N SER A 3 25.83 12.83 -0.61
CA SER A 3 26.19 11.63 -1.39
C SER A 3 25.00 11.10 -2.19
N SER A 4 25.24 10.25 -3.19
CA SER A 4 24.17 9.60 -3.96
C SER A 4 23.23 8.79 -3.06
N ASP A 5 23.77 8.19 -2.01
CA ASP A 5 23.02 7.33 -1.07
C ASP A 5 22.16 8.17 -0.12
N GLU A 6 22.63 9.35 0.31
CA GLU A 6 21.81 10.32 1.04
C GLU A 6 20.65 10.85 0.19
N ILE A 7 20.90 11.16 -1.08
CA ILE A 7 19.84 11.60 -2.00
C ILE A 7 18.80 10.49 -2.17
N ALA A 8 19.23 9.24 -2.38
CA ALA A 8 18.33 8.11 -2.52
C ALA A 8 17.49 7.87 -1.25
N GLY A 9 18.09 8.01 -0.07
CA GLY A 9 17.40 7.92 1.22
C GLY A 9 16.34 9.00 1.39
N ARG A 10 16.67 10.25 1.10
CA ARG A 10 15.73 11.38 1.17
C ARG A 10 14.57 11.25 0.19
N VAL A 11 14.83 10.81 -1.05
CA VAL A 11 13.77 10.56 -2.04
C VAL A 11 12.81 9.48 -1.55
N LEU A 12 13.33 8.41 -0.98
CA LEU A 12 12.51 7.34 -0.44
C LEU A 12 11.66 7.81 0.75
N TYR A 13 12.27 8.52 1.68
CA TYR A 13 11.58 9.12 2.81
C TYR A 13 10.45 10.05 2.34
N ASN A 14 10.73 10.95 1.39
CA ASN A 14 9.74 11.88 0.85
C ASN A 14 8.53 11.17 0.24
N HIS A 15 8.70 9.97 -0.33
CA HIS A 15 7.58 9.20 -0.86
C HIS A 15 6.63 8.70 0.23
N PHE A 16 7.16 8.19 1.35
CA PHE A 16 6.34 7.74 2.47
C PHE A 16 5.69 8.91 3.19
N TYR A 17 6.46 9.96 3.45
CA TYR A 17 5.95 11.20 4.03
C TYR A 17 4.82 11.81 3.19
N ALA A 18 4.94 11.81 1.85
CA ALA A 18 3.89 12.31 0.98
C ALA A 18 2.60 11.49 1.09
N ILE A 19 2.69 10.18 1.23
CA ILE A 19 1.51 9.32 1.43
C ILE A 19 0.90 9.58 2.81
N GLU A 20 1.72 9.61 3.86
CA GLU A 20 1.29 9.93 5.22
C GLU A 20 0.54 11.25 5.25
N ARG A 21 1.16 12.30 4.69
CA ARG A 21 0.60 13.65 4.64
C ARG A 21 -0.73 13.71 3.89
N HIS A 22 -0.85 12.95 2.79
CA HIS A 22 -2.10 12.86 2.03
C HIS A 22 -3.21 12.23 2.83
N ILE A 23 -2.90 11.23 3.66
CA ILE A 23 -3.86 10.60 4.57
C ILE A 23 -4.20 11.54 5.73
N ASP A 24 -3.20 12.17 6.33
CA ASP A 24 -3.38 13.01 7.52
C ASP A 24 -4.23 14.25 7.25
N LEU A 25 -4.04 14.88 6.09
CA LEU A 25 -4.80 16.05 5.66
C LEU A 25 -6.25 15.75 5.26
N ASP A 26 -6.64 14.50 5.06
CA ASP A 26 -8.01 14.14 4.75
C ASP A 26 -8.85 14.07 6.03
N LEU A 27 -9.65 15.11 6.27
CA LEU A 27 -10.55 15.21 7.42
C LEU A 27 -11.65 14.13 7.43
N ASP A 28 -11.89 13.52 6.30
CA ASP A 28 -12.88 12.45 6.13
C ASP A 28 -12.27 11.04 6.12
N ARG A 29 -10.97 10.89 6.37
CA ARG A 29 -10.25 9.61 6.29
C ARG A 29 -10.88 8.45 7.05
N TYR A 30 -11.54 8.72 8.15
CA TYR A 30 -12.25 7.70 8.96
C TYR A 30 -13.75 7.58 8.66
N LYS A 31 -14.30 8.39 7.75
CA LYS A 31 -15.74 8.43 7.45
C LYS A 31 -16.09 7.51 6.26
N LEU A 32 -15.81 6.21 6.40
CA LEU A 32 -16.03 5.23 5.31
C LEU A 32 -17.50 5.16 4.85
N ASN A 33 -18.45 5.53 5.71
CA ASN A 33 -19.89 5.63 5.36
C ASN A 33 -20.19 6.64 4.25
N LYS A 34 -19.28 7.57 3.95
CA LYS A 34 -19.37 8.45 2.78
C LYS A 34 -19.04 7.76 1.46
N ILE A 35 -18.45 6.57 1.51
CA ILE A 35 -18.04 5.79 0.34
C ILE A 35 -19.18 4.85 -0.02
N ASN A 36 -19.81 5.07 -1.18
CA ASN A 36 -20.95 4.28 -1.64
C ASN A 36 -20.67 2.76 -1.68
N TYR A 37 -19.43 2.36 -1.97
CA TYR A 37 -19.05 0.95 -1.95
C TYR A 37 -19.15 0.37 -0.56
N PHE A 38 -18.57 1.03 0.45
CA PHE A 38 -18.66 0.59 1.85
C PHE A 38 -20.11 0.65 2.34
N ASP A 39 -20.81 1.75 2.10
CA ASP A 39 -22.16 1.97 2.63
C ASP A 39 -23.18 0.98 2.04
N LYS A 40 -23.20 0.83 0.71
CA LYS A 40 -24.30 0.14 -0.01
C LYS A 40 -23.90 -1.12 -0.76
N LYS A 41 -22.63 -1.30 -1.15
CA LYS A 41 -22.24 -2.38 -2.07
C LYS A 41 -21.74 -3.63 -1.36
N ILE A 42 -21.05 -3.48 -0.23
CA ILE A 42 -20.57 -4.63 0.55
C ILE A 42 -21.76 -5.22 1.29
N LYS A 43 -22.03 -6.50 1.05
CA LYS A 43 -23.09 -7.29 1.70
C LYS A 43 -22.46 -8.40 2.55
N ILE A 44 -23.18 -8.82 3.59
CA ILE A 44 -22.76 -9.95 4.42
C ILE A 44 -22.74 -11.22 3.55
N ASN A 45 -21.62 -11.93 3.59
CA ASN A 45 -21.42 -13.22 2.97
C ASN A 45 -21.42 -14.32 4.03
N THR A 46 -22.53 -15.05 4.11
CA THR A 46 -22.69 -16.18 5.08
C THR A 46 -21.85 -17.41 4.73
N ASN A 47 -21.37 -17.49 3.48
CA ASN A 47 -20.56 -18.62 2.98
C ASN A 47 -19.04 -18.31 3.01
N ALA A 48 -18.62 -17.25 3.70
CA ALA A 48 -17.22 -16.88 3.81
C ALA A 48 -16.41 -17.96 4.58
N ASP A 49 -15.22 -18.28 4.08
CA ASP A 49 -14.27 -19.18 4.78
C ASP A 49 -13.66 -18.46 6.00
N LEU A 50 -14.42 -18.46 7.10
CA LEU A 50 -14.02 -17.77 8.33
C LEU A 50 -12.72 -18.30 8.93
N GLN A 51 -12.41 -19.59 8.78
CA GLN A 51 -11.19 -20.18 9.31
C GLN A 51 -9.94 -19.66 8.59
N ARG A 52 -10.02 -19.57 7.28
CA ARG A 52 -8.93 -19.03 6.48
C ARG A 52 -8.80 -17.51 6.67
N ILE A 53 -9.92 -16.78 6.71
CA ILE A 53 -9.97 -15.34 7.00
C ILE A 53 -9.30 -15.06 8.35
N LYS A 54 -9.67 -15.80 9.41
CA LYS A 54 -9.09 -15.69 10.75
C LYS A 54 -7.57 -15.81 10.75
N LYS A 55 -7.02 -16.82 10.05
CA LYS A 55 -5.55 -16.99 9.92
C LYS A 55 -4.88 -15.79 9.23
N LEU A 56 -5.48 -15.25 8.17
CA LEU A 56 -4.95 -14.09 7.45
C LEU A 56 -4.96 -12.85 8.34
N VAL A 57 -6.06 -12.59 9.04
CA VAL A 57 -6.20 -11.46 9.98
C VAL A 57 -5.16 -11.54 11.09
N TRP A 58 -5.03 -12.70 11.73
CA TRP A 58 -4.06 -12.92 12.81
C TRP A 58 -2.62 -12.70 12.36
N ASN A 59 -2.25 -13.20 11.19
CA ASN A 59 -0.93 -13.00 10.63
C ASN A 59 -0.68 -11.53 10.28
N SER A 60 -1.70 -10.81 9.80
CA SER A 60 -1.60 -9.38 9.54
C SER A 60 -1.32 -8.59 10.83
N TRP A 61 -2.11 -8.81 11.89
CA TRP A 61 -1.91 -8.15 13.18
C TRP A 61 -0.54 -8.44 13.78
N SER A 62 -0.10 -9.70 13.73
CA SER A 62 1.23 -10.10 14.22
C SER A 62 2.33 -9.39 13.45
N THR A 63 2.18 -9.26 12.12
CA THR A 63 3.15 -8.58 11.26
C THR A 63 3.17 -7.06 11.51
N GLU A 64 1.99 -6.46 11.72
CA GLU A 64 1.86 -5.04 12.07
C GLU A 64 2.56 -4.72 13.39
N ILE A 65 2.34 -5.53 14.42
CA ILE A 65 2.99 -5.35 15.71
C ILE A 65 4.50 -5.53 15.59
N ALA A 66 4.96 -6.55 14.87
CA ALA A 66 6.38 -6.74 14.59
C ALA A 66 7.01 -5.56 13.84
N LEU A 67 6.24 -4.83 13.02
CA LEU A 67 6.67 -3.58 12.41
C LEU A 67 6.74 -2.46 13.44
N LYS A 68 5.66 -2.18 14.17
CA LYS A 68 5.56 -1.08 15.15
C LYS A 68 6.61 -1.16 16.26
N TYR A 69 6.93 -2.37 16.71
CA TYR A 69 7.90 -2.60 17.79
C TYR A 69 9.35 -2.83 17.31
N SER A 70 9.62 -2.64 16.04
CA SER A 70 11.00 -2.54 15.54
C SER A 70 11.58 -1.17 15.93
N GLN A 71 11.97 -1.02 17.22
CA GLN A 71 12.43 0.28 17.75
C GLN A 71 13.77 0.68 17.15
N LEU A 72 13.82 1.92 16.71
CA LEU A 72 14.96 2.60 16.14
C LEU A 72 15.71 3.38 17.24
N GLN A 73 16.48 2.67 18.06
CA GLN A 73 17.29 3.34 19.09
C GLN A 73 18.74 3.64 18.65
N ASP A 74 19.15 3.11 17.48
CA ASP A 74 20.55 3.16 17.06
C ASP A 74 20.63 3.36 15.54
N LYS A 75 21.45 4.34 15.11
CA LYS A 75 21.67 4.65 13.69
C LYS A 75 22.16 3.47 12.88
N ASP A 76 23.11 2.71 13.45
CA ASP A 76 23.73 1.60 12.74
C ASP A 76 22.73 0.45 12.51
N LYS A 77 21.71 0.37 13.36
CA LYS A 77 20.63 -0.62 13.22
C LYS A 77 19.50 -0.17 12.32
N PHE A 78 19.38 1.15 12.04
CA PHE A 78 18.28 1.71 11.24
C PHE A 78 18.16 1.05 9.87
N CYS A 79 19.25 0.93 9.14
CA CYS A 79 19.24 0.35 7.79
C CYS A 79 18.79 -1.11 7.80
N CYS A 80 19.23 -1.89 8.80
CA CYS A 80 18.81 -3.28 8.98
C CYS A 80 17.31 -3.37 9.33
N ILE A 81 16.84 -2.49 10.21
CA ILE A 81 15.42 -2.41 10.59
C ILE A 81 14.57 -1.98 9.42
N LEU A 82 15.01 -0.95 8.66
CA LEU A 82 14.32 -0.45 7.48
C LEU A 82 14.16 -1.53 6.40
N GLN A 83 15.21 -2.32 6.18
CA GLN A 83 15.17 -3.45 5.25
C GLN A 83 13.99 -4.38 5.55
N TRP A 84 13.77 -4.73 6.81
CA TRP A 84 12.68 -5.62 7.23
C TRP A 84 11.34 -4.90 7.42
N SER A 85 11.34 -3.57 7.58
CA SER A 85 10.12 -2.78 7.69
C SER A 85 9.28 -2.82 6.39
N PHE A 86 9.91 -2.80 5.22
CA PHE A 86 9.19 -2.87 3.95
C PHE A 86 8.46 -4.20 3.73
N PRO A 87 9.07 -5.37 3.91
CA PRO A 87 8.35 -6.65 3.89
C PRO A 87 7.22 -6.70 4.90
N LYS A 88 7.45 -6.27 6.15
CA LYS A 88 6.41 -6.26 7.18
C LYS A 88 5.25 -5.34 6.81
N ALA A 89 5.52 -4.12 6.35
CA ALA A 89 4.52 -3.17 5.90
C ALA A 89 3.66 -3.77 4.77
N TYR A 90 4.31 -4.33 3.76
CA TYR A 90 3.61 -5.00 2.66
C TYR A 90 2.76 -6.17 3.13
N TYR A 91 3.33 -7.11 3.89
CA TYR A 91 2.60 -8.31 4.30
C TYR A 91 1.46 -8.00 5.25
N SER A 92 1.60 -7.05 6.17
CA SER A 92 0.49 -6.64 7.03
C SER A 92 -0.71 -6.18 6.20
N VAL A 93 -0.50 -5.22 5.30
CA VAL A 93 -1.58 -4.70 4.44
C VAL A 93 -2.10 -5.77 3.47
N TYR A 94 -1.21 -6.54 2.83
CA TYR A 94 -1.59 -7.57 1.88
C TYR A 94 -2.48 -8.65 2.50
N LEU A 95 -2.17 -9.11 3.70
CA LEU A 95 -2.92 -10.19 4.36
C LEU A 95 -4.34 -9.76 4.72
N LEU A 96 -4.54 -8.52 5.20
CA LEU A 96 -5.89 -7.99 5.43
C LEU A 96 -6.65 -7.71 4.13
N THR A 97 -5.97 -7.16 3.12
CA THR A 97 -6.56 -7.00 1.79
C THR A 97 -7.03 -8.35 1.24
N HIS A 98 -6.21 -9.39 1.40
CA HIS A 98 -6.54 -10.74 0.97
C HIS A 98 -7.71 -11.32 1.78
N ALA A 99 -7.73 -11.14 3.11
CA ALA A 99 -8.83 -11.58 3.96
C ALA A 99 -10.16 -10.94 3.53
N PHE A 100 -10.15 -9.64 3.24
CA PHE A 100 -11.32 -8.93 2.73
C PHE A 100 -11.78 -9.48 1.37
N TYR A 101 -10.88 -9.67 0.39
CA TYR A 101 -11.30 -10.20 -0.92
C TYR A 101 -11.74 -11.67 -0.84
N LEU A 102 -11.13 -12.46 0.03
CA LEU A 102 -11.57 -13.82 0.30
C LEU A 102 -13.00 -13.83 0.86
N SER A 103 -13.36 -12.88 1.72
CA SER A 103 -14.73 -12.74 2.24
C SER A 103 -15.76 -12.38 1.16
N LEU A 104 -15.31 -11.87 0.01
CA LEU A 104 -16.13 -11.61 -1.17
C LEU A 104 -16.09 -12.76 -2.20
N ASN A 105 -15.55 -13.93 -1.83
CA ASN A 105 -15.32 -15.10 -2.72
C ASN A 105 -14.28 -14.84 -3.83
N GLU A 106 -13.46 -13.81 -3.72
CA GLU A 106 -12.36 -13.53 -4.65
C GLU A 106 -11.12 -14.36 -4.25
N GLN A 107 -11.13 -15.65 -4.62
CA GLN A 107 -10.06 -16.57 -4.24
C GLN A 107 -8.78 -16.34 -5.05
N SER A 108 -7.67 -16.12 -4.36
CA SER A 108 -6.33 -16.14 -4.94
C SER A 108 -5.24 -16.20 -3.87
N ASN A 109 -4.20 -16.97 -4.14
CA ASN A 109 -2.93 -16.94 -3.38
C ASN A 109 -1.85 -16.14 -4.12
N ASP A 110 -2.17 -15.59 -5.31
CA ASP A 110 -1.22 -14.84 -6.11
C ASP A 110 -1.25 -13.36 -5.73
N HIS A 111 -0.09 -12.84 -5.34
CA HIS A 111 0.12 -11.43 -5.04
C HIS A 111 -0.32 -10.51 -6.18
N THR A 112 0.00 -10.90 -7.42
CA THR A 112 -0.32 -10.09 -8.61
C THR A 112 -1.83 -9.98 -8.82
N LYS A 113 -2.58 -11.06 -8.54
CA LYS A 113 -4.04 -11.06 -8.65
C LYS A 113 -4.67 -10.16 -7.59
N ILE A 114 -4.22 -10.23 -6.34
CA ILE A 114 -4.72 -9.34 -5.25
C ILE A 114 -4.42 -7.86 -5.57
N ILE A 115 -3.20 -7.56 -6.04
CA ILE A 115 -2.82 -6.20 -6.46
C ILE A 115 -3.70 -5.72 -7.61
N ARG A 116 -4.04 -6.60 -8.57
CA ARG A 116 -4.94 -6.27 -9.69
C ARG A 116 -6.34 -5.93 -9.20
N ILE A 117 -6.93 -6.78 -8.34
CA ILE A 117 -8.27 -6.55 -7.77
C ILE A 117 -8.28 -5.22 -7.01
N PHE A 118 -7.27 -4.98 -6.15
CA PHE A 118 -7.16 -3.73 -5.41
C PHE A 118 -7.09 -2.51 -6.36
N GLY A 119 -6.27 -2.58 -7.41
CA GLY A 119 -6.16 -1.51 -8.40
C GLY A 119 -7.49 -1.20 -9.10
N GLU A 120 -8.24 -2.24 -9.51
CA GLU A 120 -9.57 -2.06 -10.11
C GLU A 120 -10.57 -1.43 -9.12
N LYS A 121 -10.55 -1.83 -7.85
CA LYS A 121 -11.40 -1.24 -6.81
C LYS A 121 -11.03 0.23 -6.53
N ILE A 122 -9.75 0.58 -6.54
CA ILE A 122 -9.28 1.99 -6.46
C ILE A 122 -9.83 2.80 -7.64
N LYS A 123 -9.66 2.31 -8.87
CA LYS A 123 -10.14 2.98 -10.09
C LYS A 123 -11.66 3.18 -10.08
N GLN A 124 -12.42 2.26 -9.48
CA GLN A 124 -13.86 2.34 -9.30
C GLN A 124 -14.28 3.28 -8.16
N LYS A 125 -13.35 3.99 -7.50
CA LYS A 125 -13.63 4.87 -6.35
C LYS A 125 -14.23 4.15 -5.14
N ASN A 126 -13.84 2.90 -4.94
CA ASN A 126 -14.34 2.05 -3.85
C ASN A 126 -13.53 2.21 -2.56
N TYR A 127 -12.55 3.13 -2.51
CA TYR A 127 -11.68 3.41 -1.37
C TYR A 127 -11.66 4.90 -1.05
N PRO A 128 -11.20 5.30 0.16
CA PRO A 128 -11.02 6.71 0.52
C PRO A 128 -10.15 7.46 -0.48
N LYS A 129 -10.45 8.74 -0.71
CA LYS A 129 -9.73 9.58 -1.67
C LYS A 129 -8.24 9.67 -1.38
N CYS A 130 -7.86 9.80 -0.11
CA CYS A 130 -6.48 9.96 0.34
C CYS A 130 -5.56 8.78 -0.01
N ILE A 131 -6.10 7.61 -0.39
CA ILE A 131 -5.32 6.47 -0.88
C ILE A 131 -5.71 6.03 -2.30
N SER A 132 -6.65 6.74 -2.94
CA SER A 132 -7.20 6.35 -4.25
C SER A 132 -6.39 6.85 -5.44
N PHE A 133 -5.13 7.17 -5.26
CA PHE A 133 -4.24 7.53 -6.35
C PHE A 133 -3.74 6.28 -7.11
N TYR A 134 -3.70 6.38 -8.45
CA TYR A 134 -3.28 5.28 -9.32
C TYR A 134 -2.76 5.73 -10.68
N ILE A 135 -2.01 4.84 -11.35
CA ILE A 135 -1.63 4.96 -12.76
C ILE A 135 -2.00 3.67 -13.50
N ASP A 136 -2.70 3.80 -14.63
CA ASP A 136 -3.07 2.69 -15.51
C ASP A 136 -2.61 2.86 -16.96
N ASN A 137 -1.87 3.93 -17.27
CA ASN A 137 -1.51 4.30 -18.64
C ASN A 137 -0.48 3.38 -19.28
N THR A 138 -0.58 3.27 -20.61
CA THR A 138 0.39 2.56 -21.45
C THR A 138 1.49 3.51 -21.93
N TYR A 139 2.73 2.97 -22.11
CA TYR A 139 3.84 3.67 -22.74
C TYR A 139 3.49 4.05 -24.19
N PRO A 140 3.88 5.22 -24.74
CA PRO A 140 4.64 6.31 -24.13
C PRO A 140 3.78 7.44 -23.51
N ARG A 141 2.46 7.24 -23.36
CA ARG A 141 1.51 8.27 -22.92
C ARG A 141 1.54 8.53 -21.41
N PHE A 142 2.74 8.57 -20.82
CA PHE A 142 2.92 8.91 -19.40
C PHE A 142 2.45 10.33 -19.01
N ASN A 143 2.11 11.18 -19.99
CA ASN A 143 1.70 12.56 -19.74
C ASN A 143 0.20 12.71 -19.43
N LYS A 144 -0.58 11.65 -19.58
CA LYS A 144 -2.00 11.65 -19.17
C LYS A 144 -2.15 10.72 -17.96
N PHE A 145 -2.19 11.30 -16.78
CA PHE A 145 -2.37 10.59 -15.53
C PHE A 145 -3.84 10.71 -15.10
N ASN A 146 -4.48 9.58 -14.87
CA ASN A 146 -5.72 9.51 -14.12
C ASN A 146 -5.39 9.37 -12.63
N LEU A 147 -4.65 10.32 -12.10
CA LEU A 147 -4.69 10.55 -10.68
C LEU A 147 -5.97 11.33 -10.44
N ASN A 148 -6.88 10.77 -9.66
CA ASN A 148 -8.23 11.29 -9.54
C ASN A 148 -8.30 12.76 -9.10
N GLU A 149 -7.19 13.41 -8.72
CA GLU A 149 -7.16 14.80 -8.24
C GLU A 149 -5.76 15.47 -8.28
N ILE A 150 -4.73 14.91 -8.93
CA ILE A 150 -3.46 15.65 -9.03
C ILE A 150 -3.57 16.70 -10.12
N ILE A 151 -3.81 17.93 -9.69
CA ILE A 151 -3.97 19.10 -10.56
C ILE A 151 -2.62 19.66 -11.03
N HIS A 152 -1.51 19.33 -10.34
CA HIS A 152 -0.21 19.96 -10.58
C HIS A 152 0.94 18.97 -10.75
N GLN A 153 1.55 19.00 -11.94
CA GLN A 153 2.79 18.29 -12.25
C GLN A 153 4.00 19.18 -11.94
N ARG A 154 4.43 19.25 -10.68
CA ARG A 154 5.70 19.90 -10.35
C ARG A 154 6.83 18.88 -10.38
N LYS A 155 8.05 19.32 -10.74
CA LYS A 155 9.26 18.52 -10.62
C LYS A 155 9.46 18.10 -9.16
N ALA A 156 9.95 16.88 -8.96
CA ALA A 156 10.41 16.47 -7.64
C ALA A 156 11.46 17.46 -7.15
N ILE A 157 11.28 17.93 -5.95
CA ILE A 157 12.28 18.77 -5.31
C ILE A 157 13.00 17.86 -4.31
N ASP A 158 14.32 17.86 -4.36
CA ASP A 158 15.19 17.03 -3.51
C ASP A 158 15.15 17.41 -2.02
N SER A 159 14.31 18.38 -1.67
CA SER A 159 14.22 18.86 -0.30
C SER A 159 13.14 18.12 0.49
N VAL A 160 13.51 17.79 1.68
CA VAL A 160 12.73 17.14 2.73
C VAL A 160 11.51 17.99 3.14
N ARG A 161 10.44 17.30 3.57
CA ARG A 161 9.25 17.85 4.24
C ARG A 161 8.54 18.98 3.51
N LYS A 162 7.53 18.61 2.79
CA LYS A 162 6.65 19.52 2.09
C LYS A 162 5.33 19.67 2.82
N ASN A 163 5.02 20.88 3.24
CA ASN A 163 3.82 21.19 4.00
C ASN A 163 2.54 21.30 3.14
N SER A 164 2.67 21.29 1.81
CA SER A 164 1.54 21.44 0.92
C SER A 164 1.10 20.12 0.28
N ILE A 165 -0.21 19.94 0.09
CA ILE A 165 -0.79 18.80 -0.61
C ILE A 165 -0.28 18.71 -2.06
N ILE A 166 -0.03 19.84 -2.73
CA ILE A 166 0.46 19.89 -4.11
C ILE A 166 1.83 19.24 -4.25
N GLU A 167 2.70 19.42 -3.24
CA GLU A 167 4.03 18.82 -3.24
C GLU A 167 3.97 17.33 -2.91
N ALA A 168 3.09 16.93 -2.00
CA ALA A 168 2.80 15.53 -1.73
C ALA A 168 2.30 14.81 -2.98
N ASP A 169 1.36 15.41 -3.72
CA ASP A 169 0.86 14.89 -4.99
C ASP A 169 1.96 14.66 -6.02
N SER A 170 2.89 15.61 -6.13
CA SER A 170 4.03 15.49 -7.05
C SER A 170 4.94 14.32 -6.68
N GLN A 171 5.20 14.10 -5.39
CA GLN A 171 5.98 12.96 -4.90
C GLN A 171 5.25 11.63 -5.13
N ILE A 172 3.95 11.57 -4.88
CA ILE A 172 3.13 10.37 -5.14
C ILE A 172 3.16 10.04 -6.64
N LEU A 173 3.07 11.04 -7.52
CA LEU A 173 3.15 10.84 -8.96
C LEU A 173 4.47 10.18 -9.38
N ILE A 174 5.61 10.67 -8.87
CA ILE A 174 6.93 10.13 -9.16
C ILE A 174 7.04 8.70 -8.65
N LEU A 175 6.55 8.46 -7.44
CA LEU A 175 6.50 7.15 -6.81
C LEU A 175 5.75 6.13 -7.69
N LEU A 176 4.56 6.47 -8.17
CA LEU A 176 3.75 5.61 -9.02
C LEU A 176 4.41 5.37 -10.39
N LYS A 177 4.98 6.43 -11.00
CA LYS A 177 5.73 6.33 -12.27
C LYS A 177 6.90 5.36 -12.15
N THR A 178 7.75 5.56 -11.15
CA THR A 178 8.94 4.72 -10.95
C THR A 178 8.57 3.30 -10.60
N THR A 179 7.49 3.08 -9.84
CA THR A 179 6.95 1.76 -9.52
C THR A 179 6.48 1.04 -10.78
N ARG A 180 5.70 1.71 -11.62
CA ARG A 180 5.19 1.13 -12.87
C ARG A 180 6.32 0.82 -13.85
N LYS A 181 7.31 1.71 -13.99
CA LYS A 181 8.50 1.49 -14.81
C LYS A 181 9.26 0.24 -14.35
N LYS A 182 9.47 0.08 -13.04
CA LYS A 182 10.15 -1.10 -12.48
C LYS A 182 9.43 -2.41 -12.84
N PHE A 183 8.10 -2.45 -12.71
CA PHE A 183 7.34 -3.63 -13.12
C PHE A 183 7.42 -3.90 -14.63
N ALA A 184 7.47 -2.87 -15.46
CA ALA A 184 7.68 -3.03 -16.89
C ALA A 184 9.05 -3.66 -17.20
N GLU A 185 10.10 -3.23 -16.50
CA GLU A 185 11.45 -3.80 -16.63
C GLU A 185 11.50 -5.26 -16.18
N ILE A 186 10.85 -5.60 -15.05
CA ILE A 186 10.75 -6.99 -14.57
C ILE A 186 10.04 -7.87 -15.61
N LEU A 187 8.89 -7.43 -16.14
CA LEU A 187 8.15 -8.16 -17.15
C LEU A 187 8.94 -8.33 -18.45
N LYS A 188 9.64 -7.27 -18.89
CA LYS A 188 10.57 -7.35 -20.04
C LYS A 188 11.61 -8.42 -19.82
N ASN A 189 12.31 -8.38 -18.68
CA ASN A 189 13.41 -9.29 -18.38
C ASN A 189 12.92 -10.75 -18.29
N ASN A 190 11.78 -10.99 -17.65
CA ASN A 190 11.18 -12.32 -17.58
C ASN A 190 10.79 -12.86 -18.96
N LYS A 191 10.20 -12.01 -19.81
CA LYS A 191 9.87 -12.38 -21.19
C LYS A 191 11.12 -12.70 -22.02
N GLN A 192 12.19 -11.94 -21.85
CA GLN A 192 13.43 -12.16 -22.63
C GLN A 192 14.20 -13.40 -22.18
N LYS A 193 14.06 -13.82 -20.91
CA LYS A 193 14.59 -15.09 -20.41
C LYS A 193 13.84 -16.31 -20.98
N ASP A 194 12.56 -16.18 -21.24
CA ASP A 194 11.74 -17.22 -21.84
C ASP A 194 11.89 -17.18 -23.38
N LYS A 195 12.78 -18.03 -23.93
CA LYS A 195 13.07 -18.07 -25.38
C LYS A 195 11.82 -18.27 -26.25
N LYS A 196 10.77 -18.93 -25.76
CA LYS A 196 9.51 -19.14 -26.51
C LYS A 196 8.70 -17.85 -26.61
N ASN A 197 8.60 -17.11 -25.52
CA ASN A 197 7.79 -15.89 -25.39
C ASN A 197 8.58 -14.59 -25.53
N ALA A 198 9.88 -14.66 -25.81
CA ALA A 198 10.74 -13.51 -25.99
C ALA A 198 10.27 -12.62 -27.14
N ILE A 199 10.45 -11.32 -26.98
CA ILE A 199 10.16 -10.36 -28.06
C ILE A 199 11.27 -10.46 -29.09
N LYS A 200 10.91 -10.88 -30.31
CA LYS A 200 11.88 -11.18 -31.40
C LYS A 200 11.83 -10.14 -32.52
N THR A 201 12.92 -10.01 -33.20
CA THR A 201 13.02 -9.28 -34.48
C THR A 201 12.29 -10.06 -35.58
N LYS A 202 12.12 -9.44 -36.74
CA LYS A 202 11.61 -10.14 -37.94
C LYS A 202 12.45 -11.33 -38.34
N LYS A 203 13.77 -11.34 -38.01
CA LYS A 203 14.72 -12.44 -38.26
C LYS A 203 14.73 -13.53 -37.17
N GLY A 204 13.80 -13.47 -36.18
CA GLY A 204 13.70 -14.48 -35.12
C GLY A 204 14.67 -14.29 -33.94
N THR A 205 15.57 -13.31 -33.96
CA THR A 205 16.52 -13.03 -32.87
C THR A 205 15.83 -12.22 -31.76
N ILE A 206 16.21 -12.45 -30.49
CA ILE A 206 15.67 -11.71 -29.35
C ILE A 206 16.06 -10.23 -29.46
N LYS A 207 15.09 -9.34 -29.36
CA LYS A 207 15.34 -7.89 -29.39
C LYS A 207 16.09 -7.45 -28.14
N THR A 208 17.22 -6.77 -28.32
CA THR A 208 17.94 -6.07 -27.24
C THR A 208 17.34 -4.71 -26.92
N LYS A 209 16.91 -3.99 -27.94
CA LYS A 209 16.18 -2.70 -27.80
C LYS A 209 14.71 -2.87 -28.21
N LEU A 210 13.82 -2.51 -27.32
CA LEU A 210 12.37 -2.53 -27.55
C LEU A 210 11.90 -1.20 -28.15
N ASN A 211 11.01 -1.26 -29.14
CA ASN A 211 10.34 -0.09 -29.70
C ASN A 211 9.09 0.29 -28.86
N ASN A 212 8.41 1.38 -29.25
CA ASN A 212 7.23 1.89 -28.55
C ASN A 212 6.07 0.90 -28.51
N LEU A 213 5.87 0.10 -29.56
CA LEU A 213 4.83 -0.92 -29.61
C LEU A 213 5.13 -2.07 -28.63
N ASP A 214 6.39 -2.52 -28.60
CA ASP A 214 6.84 -3.55 -27.65
C ASP A 214 6.61 -3.11 -26.21
N TRP A 215 7.00 -1.87 -25.87
CA TRP A 215 6.78 -1.31 -24.55
C TRP A 215 5.29 -1.16 -24.24
N SER A 216 4.48 -0.69 -25.18
CA SER A 216 3.03 -0.59 -25.00
C SER A 216 2.41 -1.94 -24.66
N ALA A 217 2.85 -3.02 -25.35
CA ALA A 217 2.39 -4.38 -25.09
C ALA A 217 2.82 -4.90 -23.68
N ILE A 218 3.99 -4.49 -23.18
CA ILE A 218 4.44 -4.79 -21.81
C ILE A 218 3.58 -4.04 -20.79
N TYR A 219 3.41 -2.72 -20.95
CA TYR A 219 2.67 -1.87 -20.01
C TYR A 219 1.20 -2.26 -19.89
N LYS A 220 0.56 -2.76 -20.97
CA LYS A 220 -0.81 -3.29 -20.94
C LYS A 220 -0.98 -4.50 -20.00
N LYS A 221 0.09 -5.24 -19.72
CA LYS A 221 0.07 -6.41 -18.83
C LYS A 221 0.26 -6.05 -17.36
N ILE A 222 0.72 -4.84 -17.07
CA ILE A 222 0.94 -4.39 -15.69
C ILE A 222 -0.41 -4.02 -15.08
N PRO A 223 -0.77 -4.55 -13.90
CA PRO A 223 -1.95 -4.12 -13.16
C PRO A 223 -1.94 -2.60 -12.93
N ILE A 224 -3.09 -2.04 -12.60
CA ILE A 224 -3.19 -0.66 -12.14
C ILE A 224 -2.21 -0.48 -10.98
N THR A 225 -1.33 0.51 -11.10
CA THR A 225 -0.28 0.77 -10.12
C THR A 225 -0.82 1.69 -9.03
N THR A 226 -0.78 1.24 -7.78
CA THR A 226 -1.35 1.88 -6.61
C THR A 226 -0.35 1.87 -5.45
N ILE A 227 -0.76 2.34 -4.27
CA ILE A 227 0.00 2.23 -3.02
C ILE A 227 0.37 0.76 -2.70
N LEU A 228 -0.52 -0.21 -2.91
CA LEU A 228 -0.22 -1.62 -2.68
C LEU A 228 0.88 -2.14 -3.64
N SER A 229 0.87 -1.67 -4.89
CA SER A 229 1.94 -1.96 -5.86
C SER A 229 3.29 -1.40 -5.43
N PHE A 230 3.27 -0.21 -4.82
CA PHE A 230 4.47 0.43 -4.27
C PHE A 230 5.04 -0.36 -3.09
N LEU A 231 4.22 -0.73 -2.12
CA LEU A 231 4.65 -1.57 -1.00
C LEU A 231 5.22 -2.92 -1.49
N TYR A 232 4.59 -3.53 -2.49
CA TYR A 232 5.08 -4.77 -3.12
C TYR A 232 6.44 -4.60 -3.79
N LYS A 233 6.66 -3.48 -4.50
CA LYS A 233 7.97 -3.15 -5.09
C LYS A 233 9.07 -3.11 -4.03
N PHE A 234 8.81 -2.46 -2.88
CA PHE A 234 9.80 -2.35 -1.82
C PHE A 234 10.04 -3.68 -1.11
N ARG A 235 9.02 -4.49 -0.93
CA ARG A 235 9.19 -5.88 -0.45
C ARG A 235 10.11 -6.69 -1.36
N ILE A 236 9.94 -6.58 -2.69
CA ILE A 236 10.82 -7.28 -3.65
C ILE A 236 12.24 -6.72 -3.56
N LYS A 237 12.39 -5.40 -3.56
CA LYS A 237 13.70 -4.74 -3.47
C LYS A 237 14.45 -5.15 -2.21
N SER A 238 13.79 -5.17 -1.07
CA SER A 238 14.38 -5.53 0.23
C SER A 238 14.83 -6.99 0.32
N ASN A 239 14.07 -7.90 -0.30
CA ASN A 239 14.34 -9.34 -0.16
C ASN A 239 15.26 -9.92 -1.24
N TYR A 240 15.27 -9.34 -2.46
CA TYR A 240 15.82 -10.06 -3.62
C TYR A 240 16.73 -9.25 -4.56
N GLU A 241 16.63 -7.92 -4.58
CA GLU A 241 17.26 -7.19 -5.69
C GLU A 241 18.46 -6.34 -5.31
N ASP A 242 18.38 -5.57 -4.26
CA ASP A 242 19.40 -4.56 -3.97
C ASP A 242 19.42 -4.15 -2.50
N ILE A 243 19.85 -5.09 -1.68
CA ILE A 243 20.03 -4.85 -0.24
C ILE A 243 20.98 -3.67 0.00
N LYS A 244 22.05 -3.54 -0.80
CA LYS A 244 23.03 -2.48 -0.64
C LYS A 244 22.42 -1.08 -0.72
N SER A 245 21.49 -0.87 -1.67
CA SER A 245 20.85 0.45 -1.81
C SER A 245 19.91 0.81 -0.65
N ILE A 246 19.48 -0.16 0.14
CA ILE A 246 18.70 0.08 1.35
C ILE A 246 19.63 0.23 2.56
N LEU A 247 20.64 -0.62 2.67
CA LEU A 247 21.60 -0.56 3.76
C LEU A 247 22.47 0.71 3.73
N ASN A 248 22.68 1.29 2.55
CA ASN A 248 23.42 2.54 2.37
C ASN A 248 22.54 3.79 2.56
N ILE A 249 21.25 3.65 2.89
CA ILE A 249 20.41 4.81 3.18
C ILE A 249 20.95 5.50 4.43
N ASN A 250 21.41 6.72 4.23
CA ASN A 250 21.89 7.57 5.32
C ASN A 250 20.89 8.73 5.53
N LEU A 251 20.21 8.72 6.66
CA LEU A 251 19.31 9.77 7.09
C LEU A 251 19.72 10.28 8.48
N PRO A 252 19.47 11.55 8.80
CA PRO A 252 19.56 12.04 10.18
C PRO A 252 18.69 11.20 11.12
N ASN A 253 19.06 11.14 12.42
CA ASN A 253 18.34 10.29 13.39
C ASN A 253 16.85 10.64 13.51
N GLU A 254 16.54 11.94 13.51
CA GLU A 254 15.15 12.42 13.57
C GLU A 254 14.36 11.97 12.34
N ASP A 255 14.92 12.15 11.14
CA ASP A 255 14.29 11.72 9.89
C ASP A 255 14.10 10.20 9.83
N SER A 256 15.02 9.42 10.42
CA SER A 256 14.93 7.97 10.48
C SER A 256 13.75 7.51 11.33
N SER A 257 13.59 8.12 12.50
CA SER A 257 12.48 7.81 13.42
C SER A 257 11.12 8.22 12.83
N GLU A 258 11.08 9.38 12.20
CA GLU A 258 9.87 9.85 11.50
C GLU A 258 9.53 8.97 10.31
N PHE A 259 10.51 8.54 9.53
CA PHE A 259 10.29 7.66 8.41
C PHE A 259 9.64 6.33 8.83
N HIS A 260 10.13 5.73 9.92
CA HIS A 260 9.51 4.53 10.46
C HIS A 260 8.08 4.78 10.94
N ARG A 261 7.85 5.91 11.61
CA ARG A 261 6.52 6.34 12.06
C ARG A 261 5.56 6.50 10.89
N ASP A 262 6.00 7.11 9.77
CA ASP A 262 5.19 7.29 8.58
C ASP A 262 4.81 5.94 7.95
N ILE A 263 5.76 4.99 7.88
CA ILE A 263 5.46 3.61 7.43
C ILE A 263 4.40 2.97 8.32
N CYS A 264 4.55 3.07 9.65
CA CYS A 264 3.59 2.50 10.60
C CYS A 264 2.21 3.15 10.48
N PHE A 265 2.13 4.46 10.31
CA PHE A 265 0.89 5.21 10.14
C PHE A 265 0.15 4.78 8.87
N ILE A 266 0.86 4.67 7.74
CA ILE A 266 0.27 4.21 6.47
C ILE A 266 -0.29 2.79 6.62
N VAL A 267 0.46 1.89 7.26
CA VAL A 267 0.03 0.50 7.49
C VAL A 267 -1.20 0.46 8.38
N ASP A 268 -1.20 1.21 9.48
CA ASP A 268 -2.33 1.29 10.42
C ASP A 268 -3.61 1.77 9.74
N TYR A 269 -3.50 2.81 8.91
CA TYR A 269 -4.63 3.34 8.16
C TYR A 269 -5.15 2.36 7.09
N MET A 270 -4.25 1.72 6.35
CA MET A 270 -4.63 0.70 5.36
C MET A 270 -5.31 -0.51 6.02
N ASN A 271 -4.80 -0.92 7.18
CA ASN A 271 -5.39 -2.00 7.98
C ASN A 271 -6.77 -1.60 8.52
N PHE A 272 -6.94 -0.39 9.03
CA PHE A 272 -8.25 0.15 9.43
C PHE A 272 -9.30 -0.01 8.31
N ILE A 273 -8.96 0.41 7.08
CA ILE A 273 -9.89 0.31 5.95
C ILE A 273 -10.28 -1.14 5.67
N HIS A 274 -9.28 -2.02 5.56
CA HIS A 274 -9.53 -3.41 5.20
C HIS A 274 -10.26 -4.18 6.30
N GLU A 275 -10.00 -3.89 7.58
CA GLU A 275 -10.76 -4.45 8.68
C GLU A 275 -12.21 -3.98 8.66
N ALA A 276 -12.46 -2.68 8.46
CA ALA A 276 -13.81 -2.16 8.37
C ALA A 276 -14.60 -2.80 7.21
N TYR A 277 -13.94 -2.97 6.05
CA TYR A 277 -14.53 -3.61 4.88
C TYR A 277 -14.78 -5.10 5.12
N LEU A 278 -13.84 -5.78 5.76
CA LEU A 278 -13.99 -7.18 6.16
C LEU A 278 -15.17 -7.36 7.12
N ILE A 279 -15.27 -6.53 8.16
CA ILE A 279 -16.38 -6.55 9.13
C ILE A 279 -17.73 -6.34 8.41
N LYS A 280 -17.77 -5.41 7.44
CA LYS A 280 -18.99 -5.20 6.64
C LYS A 280 -19.41 -6.45 5.87
N SER A 281 -18.45 -7.27 5.44
CA SER A 281 -18.71 -8.48 4.64
C SER A 281 -18.95 -9.74 5.46
N ILE A 282 -18.35 -9.88 6.66
CA ILE A 282 -18.54 -11.08 7.50
C ILE A 282 -19.46 -10.86 8.70
N GLY A 283 -19.78 -9.60 9.02
CA GLY A 283 -20.56 -9.19 10.18
C GLY A 283 -19.70 -9.00 11.45
N ILE A 284 -20.17 -8.11 12.33
CA ILE A 284 -19.47 -7.73 13.57
C ILE A 284 -19.22 -8.94 14.47
N LYS A 285 -20.22 -9.81 14.66
CA LYS A 285 -20.12 -10.99 15.55
C LYS A 285 -18.97 -11.91 15.15
N ASN A 286 -18.82 -12.21 13.83
CA ASN A 286 -17.74 -13.05 13.34
C ASN A 286 -16.38 -12.40 13.54
N TYR A 287 -16.29 -11.07 13.40
CA TYR A 287 -15.05 -10.37 13.67
C TYR A 287 -14.70 -10.32 15.16
N GLU A 288 -15.67 -10.11 16.04
CA GLU A 288 -15.47 -10.18 17.50
C GLU A 288 -15.01 -11.59 17.91
N ASP A 289 -15.50 -12.66 17.28
CA ASP A 289 -14.99 -14.01 17.50
C ASP A 289 -13.52 -14.14 17.07
N ILE A 290 -13.15 -13.61 15.89
CA ILE A 290 -11.76 -13.59 15.43
C ILE A 290 -10.87 -12.85 16.44
N LEU A 291 -11.33 -11.71 16.97
CA LEU A 291 -10.60 -10.91 17.94
C LEU A 291 -10.47 -11.64 19.30
N ASN A 292 -11.57 -12.23 19.79
CA ASN A 292 -11.61 -12.89 21.11
C ASN A 292 -10.83 -14.18 21.14
N THR A 293 -10.78 -14.90 20.05
CA THR A 293 -10.06 -16.18 19.93
C THR A 293 -8.60 -16.01 19.50
N PHE A 294 -8.09 -14.77 19.40
CA PHE A 294 -6.68 -14.52 19.10
C PHE A 294 -5.78 -15.14 20.20
N PRO A 295 -4.79 -15.97 19.84
CA PRO A 295 -3.85 -16.50 20.80
C PRO A 295 -2.91 -15.43 21.33
N LYS A 296 -2.28 -15.66 22.47
CA LYS A 296 -1.26 -14.74 23.03
C LYS A 296 -0.16 -14.42 21.99
N PRO A 297 0.42 -13.19 22.00
CA PRO A 297 0.48 -12.25 23.13
C PRO A 297 -0.68 -11.24 23.16
N LYS A 298 -1.01 -10.80 24.39
CA LYS A 298 -2.09 -9.85 24.70
C LYS A 298 -1.97 -8.52 23.94
N LEU A 299 -0.76 -8.03 23.76
CA LEU A 299 -0.46 -6.76 23.07
C LEU A 299 -1.07 -6.67 21.66
N ILE A 300 -0.99 -7.75 20.87
CA ILE A 300 -1.53 -7.77 19.50
C ILE A 300 -3.05 -7.64 19.54
N LYS A 301 -3.68 -8.39 20.45
CA LYS A 301 -5.13 -8.33 20.65
C LYS A 301 -5.59 -6.94 21.11
N GLU A 302 -4.86 -6.30 22.02
CA GLU A 302 -5.19 -4.96 22.50
C GLU A 302 -5.10 -3.91 21.41
N THR A 303 -4.05 -3.93 20.57
CA THR A 303 -3.91 -3.00 19.44
C THR A 303 -5.05 -3.15 18.44
N ALA A 304 -5.40 -4.38 18.07
CA ALA A 304 -6.51 -4.64 17.16
C ALA A 304 -7.86 -4.23 17.77
N LYS A 305 -8.06 -4.51 19.09
CA LYS A 305 -9.25 -4.11 19.84
C LYS A 305 -9.40 -2.59 19.93
N ASP A 306 -8.33 -1.88 20.20
CA ASP A 306 -8.32 -0.43 20.26
C ASP A 306 -8.74 0.19 18.93
N ARG A 307 -8.20 -0.28 17.80
CA ARG A 307 -8.60 0.17 16.48
C ARG A 307 -10.07 -0.14 16.20
N PHE A 308 -10.53 -1.35 16.55
CA PHE A 308 -11.91 -1.75 16.39
C PHE A 308 -12.86 -0.84 17.18
N GLU A 309 -12.65 -0.67 18.49
CA GLU A 309 -13.54 0.12 19.36
C GLU A 309 -13.52 1.61 19.02
N LYS A 310 -12.34 2.19 18.75
CA LYS A 310 -12.20 3.64 18.52
C LYS A 310 -12.66 4.10 17.14
N PHE A 311 -12.34 3.34 16.10
CA PHE A 311 -12.51 3.81 14.72
C PHE A 311 -13.49 2.99 13.87
N ILE A 312 -13.61 1.69 14.13
CA ILE A 312 -14.39 0.81 13.25
C ILE A 312 -15.82 0.65 13.77
N LYS A 313 -15.99 0.28 15.02
CA LYS A 313 -17.31 0.04 15.62
C LYS A 313 -18.28 1.23 15.48
N PRO A 314 -17.83 2.50 15.60
CA PRO A 314 -18.69 3.64 15.35
C PRO A 314 -19.29 3.71 13.94
N LEU A 315 -18.62 3.15 12.93
CA LEU A 315 -19.12 3.11 11.54
C LEU A 315 -20.40 2.26 11.40
N PHE A 316 -20.63 1.31 12.31
CA PHE A 316 -21.76 0.39 12.30
C PHE A 316 -22.89 0.83 13.25
N ASN A 317 -22.61 1.74 14.18
CA ASN A 317 -23.58 2.27 15.14
C ASN A 317 -24.38 3.48 14.60
N SER A 318 -24.02 4.03 13.45
CA SER A 318 -24.57 5.27 12.89
C SER A 318 -25.99 5.19 12.33
N ASN A 319 -26.75 4.13 12.60
CA ASN A 319 -28.21 4.13 12.40
C ASN A 319 -28.99 4.85 13.53
N ASN A 320 -28.30 5.32 14.58
CA ASN A 320 -28.89 6.10 15.65
C ASN A 320 -28.06 7.37 15.93
N LYS A 321 -28.59 8.52 15.43
CA LYS A 321 -28.30 9.91 15.84
C LYS A 321 -26.89 10.47 15.60
N LYS A 322 -26.87 11.61 14.89
CA LYS A 322 -25.83 12.64 14.87
C LYS A 322 -25.14 12.78 16.23
N ILE A 323 -23.97 12.21 16.39
CA ILE A 323 -23.03 12.57 17.47
C ILE A 323 -21.76 13.05 16.78
N THR A 324 -21.54 14.34 16.81
CA THR A 324 -20.25 14.98 16.57
C THR A 324 -19.31 14.56 17.70
N PRO A 325 -18.17 13.92 17.45
CA PRO A 325 -17.16 13.79 18.48
C PRO A 325 -16.49 15.17 18.66
N ASN A 326 -16.59 15.72 19.85
CA ASN A 326 -15.72 16.79 20.30
C ASN A 326 -14.28 16.23 20.33
N ILE A 327 -13.50 16.60 19.36
CA ILE A 327 -12.05 16.44 19.38
C ILE A 327 -11.52 17.79 19.85
N THR A 328 -11.21 17.89 21.14
CA THR A 328 -10.32 18.93 21.66
C THR A 328 -8.88 18.62 21.27
N PRO A 329 -8.06 19.65 20.96
CA PRO A 329 -6.72 19.53 20.36
C PRO A 329 -5.69 18.87 21.26
#